data_55b9f0914edc2f2899ac5a43af822c42
#
_entry.id   55b9f0914edc2f2899ac5a43af822c42
#
_cell.length_a   1.000
_cell.length_b   1.000
_cell.length_c   1.000
_cell.angle_alpha   90.00
_cell.angle_beta   90.00
_cell.angle_gamma   90.00
#
_symmetry.space_group_name_H-M   'P 1'
#
loop_
_entity.id
_entity.type
_entity.pdbx_description
1 polymer ?
#
loop_
_entity_poly.entity_id
_entity_poly.type
_entity_poly.pdbx_seq_one_letter_code
_entity_poly.pdbx_strand_id
1 'polypeptide(L)'
;ALTLGGLSGGWVIARWGLKRVFWPLVVCMHVPNLVFVALAWSGPQSLVIVSLGLALEQFGYGFGFAAYLVFMMMVAEARDNPHKTAHYALCTGFMALVMMGPGMAAGWIQTQLGYPHFFLWVCVATVPSFWAAARVKIDPTYGLR
;
A
#
# COMPACT_ATOMS: atom_id res chain seq x y z
N ALA A 1 14.11 1.81 -3.67
CA ALA A 1 12.98 1.14 -4.34
C ALA A 1 11.65 1.82 -3.96
N LEU A 2 11.35 1.96 -2.67
CA LEU A 2 10.12 2.61 -2.17
C LEU A 2 9.92 4.01 -2.76
N THR A 3 10.94 4.86 -2.72
CA THR A 3 10.89 6.24 -3.25
C THR A 3 10.65 6.25 -4.76
N LEU A 4 11.35 5.40 -5.50
CA LEU A 4 11.15 5.28 -6.95
C LEU A 4 9.74 4.78 -7.27
N GLY A 5 9.22 3.82 -6.50
CA GLY A 5 7.83 3.37 -6.58
C GLY A 5 6.85 4.52 -6.38
N GLY A 6 6.99 5.28 -5.30
CA GLY A 6 6.11 6.41 -5.00
C GLY A 6 6.13 7.51 -6.07
N LEU A 7 7.31 7.89 -6.55
CA LEU A 7 7.46 8.89 -7.61
C LEU A 7 6.82 8.41 -8.94
N SER A 8 7.07 7.16 -9.32
CA SER A 8 6.47 6.58 -10.54
C SER A 8 4.95 6.43 -10.42
N GLY A 9 4.44 6.02 -9.25
CA GLY A 9 3.02 5.96 -8.96
C GLY A 9 2.34 7.33 -9.06
N GLY A 10 2.95 8.36 -8.47
CA GLY A 10 2.48 9.74 -8.57
C GLY A 10 2.46 10.24 -10.02
N TRP A 11 3.51 9.96 -10.80
CA TRP A 11 3.57 10.31 -12.22
C TRP A 11 2.46 9.62 -13.03
N VAL A 12 2.22 8.34 -12.78
CA VAL A 12 1.15 7.57 -13.42
C VAL A 12 -0.22 8.17 -13.13
N ILE A 13 -0.48 8.56 -11.87
CA ILE A 13 -1.73 9.22 -11.47
C ILE A 13 -1.89 10.57 -12.19
N ALA A 14 -0.83 11.38 -12.23
CA ALA A 14 -0.86 12.68 -12.87
C ALA A 14 -1.14 12.61 -14.37
N ARG A 15 -0.75 11.50 -15.04
CA ARG A 15 -0.93 11.32 -16.47
C ARG A 15 -2.30 10.73 -16.85
N TRP A 16 -2.82 9.81 -16.06
CA TRP A 16 -4.05 9.05 -16.40
C TRP A 16 -5.21 9.26 -15.43
N GLY A 17 -5.02 10.05 -14.39
CA GLY A 17 -6.02 10.30 -13.35
C GLY A 17 -6.14 9.17 -12.34
N LEU A 18 -6.49 9.52 -11.11
CA LEU A 18 -6.57 8.57 -10.00
C LEU A 18 -7.56 7.43 -10.28
N LYS A 19 -8.75 7.74 -10.79
CA LYS A 19 -9.82 6.73 -11.00
C LYS A 19 -9.39 5.61 -11.94
N ARG A 20 -8.69 5.94 -13.03
CA ARG A 20 -8.29 4.96 -14.05
C ARG A 20 -7.20 4.02 -13.57
N VAL A 21 -6.26 4.55 -12.77
CA VAL A 21 -5.08 3.79 -12.33
C VAL A 21 -5.21 3.22 -10.92
N PHE A 22 -6.30 3.52 -10.22
CA PHE A 22 -6.50 3.12 -8.83
C PHE A 22 -6.35 1.61 -8.62
N TRP A 23 -7.08 0.80 -9.41
CA TRP A 23 -7.01 -0.65 -9.31
C TRP A 23 -5.65 -1.25 -9.63
N PRO A 24 -4.99 -0.90 -10.75
CA PRO A 24 -3.61 -1.29 -10.98
C PRO A 24 -2.68 -0.98 -9.81
N LEU A 25 -2.80 0.22 -9.23
CA LEU A 25 -1.96 0.63 -8.11
C LEU A 25 -2.25 -0.17 -6.82
N VAL A 26 -3.52 -0.44 -6.51
CA VAL A 26 -3.91 -1.29 -5.37
C VAL A 26 -3.36 -2.71 -5.55
N VAL A 27 -3.45 -3.28 -6.74
CA VAL A 27 -2.89 -4.61 -7.05
C VAL A 27 -1.36 -4.61 -6.90
N CYS A 28 -0.68 -3.60 -7.46
CA CYS A 28 0.77 -3.47 -7.34
C CYS A 28 1.25 -3.27 -5.91
N MET A 29 0.41 -2.74 -5.03
CA MET A 29 0.73 -2.59 -3.61
C MET A 29 0.69 -3.92 -2.85
N HIS A 30 -0.21 -4.82 -3.22
CA HIS A 30 -0.47 -6.03 -2.42
C HIS A 30 0.11 -7.32 -3.03
N VAL A 31 0.14 -7.44 -4.36
CA VAL A 31 0.66 -8.65 -5.02
C VAL A 31 2.13 -8.93 -4.69
N PRO A 32 3.03 -7.93 -4.58
CA PRO A 32 4.41 -8.19 -4.20
C PRO A 32 4.59 -8.82 -2.81
N ASN A 33 3.59 -8.78 -1.92
CA ASN A 33 3.64 -9.50 -0.64
C ASN A 33 3.82 -11.02 -0.84
N LEU A 34 3.40 -11.56 -2.00
CA LEU A 34 3.65 -12.96 -2.37
C LEU A 34 5.14 -13.28 -2.50
N VAL A 35 5.99 -12.29 -2.75
CA VAL A 35 7.44 -12.45 -2.77
C VAL A 35 7.95 -12.89 -1.39
N PHE A 36 7.40 -12.33 -0.32
CA PHE A 36 7.76 -12.74 1.05
C PHE A 36 7.34 -14.18 1.34
N VAL A 37 6.16 -14.60 0.84
CA VAL A 37 5.74 -16.01 0.94
C VAL A 37 6.74 -16.90 0.23
N ALA A 38 7.09 -16.57 -1.02
CA ALA A 38 8.04 -17.35 -1.81
C ALA A 38 9.43 -17.40 -1.14
N LEU A 39 9.93 -16.29 -0.62
CA LEU A 39 11.21 -16.24 0.09
C LEU A 39 11.18 -17.06 1.39
N ALA A 40 10.08 -16.99 2.15
CA ALA A 40 9.97 -17.72 3.40
C ALA A 40 9.88 -19.25 3.20
N TRP A 41 9.32 -19.70 2.08
CA TRP A 41 9.19 -21.14 1.77
C TRP A 41 10.42 -21.70 1.05
N SER A 42 11.05 -20.91 0.18
CA SER A 42 12.25 -21.34 -0.54
C SER A 42 13.53 -21.29 0.33
N GLY A 43 13.55 -20.47 1.37
CA GLY A 43 14.68 -20.31 2.29
C GLY A 43 15.99 -19.96 1.59
N PRO A 44 16.06 -19.01 0.65
CA PRO A 44 17.26 -18.76 -0.13
C PRO A 44 18.37 -18.24 0.80
N GLN A 45 19.56 -18.81 0.66
CA GLN A 45 20.74 -18.36 1.40
C GLN A 45 21.48 -17.20 0.72
N SER A 46 21.11 -16.89 -0.52
CA SER A 46 21.71 -15.78 -1.28
C SER A 46 21.13 -14.44 -0.84
N LEU A 47 21.98 -13.59 -0.27
CA LEU A 47 21.62 -12.22 0.11
C LEU A 47 21.11 -11.41 -1.08
N VAL A 48 21.64 -11.65 -2.28
CA VAL A 48 21.20 -10.96 -3.51
C VAL A 48 19.75 -11.27 -3.83
N ILE A 49 19.34 -12.55 -3.77
CA ILE A 49 17.97 -12.97 -4.04
C ILE A 49 17.01 -12.33 -3.04
N VAL A 50 17.34 -12.36 -1.76
CA VAL A 50 16.54 -11.73 -0.71
C VAL A 50 16.42 -10.22 -0.93
N SER A 51 17.54 -9.55 -1.24
CA SER A 51 17.56 -8.10 -1.46
C SER A 51 16.76 -7.68 -2.69
N LEU A 52 16.81 -8.45 -3.78
CA LEU A 52 16.00 -8.19 -4.97
C LEU A 52 14.52 -8.41 -4.70
N GLY A 53 14.15 -9.44 -3.97
CA GLY A 53 12.77 -9.68 -3.55
C GLY A 53 12.23 -8.53 -2.70
N LEU A 54 12.98 -8.08 -1.69
CA LEU A 54 12.65 -6.92 -0.87
C LEU A 54 12.54 -5.64 -1.71
N ALA A 55 13.45 -5.42 -2.66
CA ALA A 55 13.42 -4.25 -3.52
C ALA A 55 12.17 -4.23 -4.42
N LEU A 56 11.77 -5.38 -4.94
CA LEU A 56 10.56 -5.52 -5.77
C LEU A 56 9.30 -5.23 -4.94
N GLU A 57 9.21 -5.79 -3.75
CA GLU A 57 8.08 -5.55 -2.85
C GLU A 57 8.01 -4.08 -2.45
N GLN A 58 9.10 -3.48 -2.02
CA GLN A 58 9.15 -2.07 -1.64
C GLN A 58 8.82 -1.12 -2.79
N PHE A 59 9.22 -1.46 -4.02
CA PHE A 59 8.83 -0.70 -5.19
C PHE A 59 7.31 -0.76 -5.42
N GLY A 60 6.73 -1.97 -5.40
CA GLY A 60 5.28 -2.17 -5.56
C GLY A 60 4.47 -1.49 -4.47
N TYR A 61 4.93 -1.60 -3.22
CA TYR A 61 4.32 -0.90 -2.09
C TYR A 61 4.33 0.61 -2.29
N GLY A 62 5.48 1.21 -2.61
CA GLY A 62 5.59 2.66 -2.85
C GLY A 62 4.73 3.12 -4.03
N PHE A 63 4.71 2.33 -5.11
CA PHE A 63 3.92 2.59 -6.30
C PHE A 63 2.42 2.68 -5.99
N GLY A 64 1.88 1.71 -5.26
CA GLY A 64 0.47 1.69 -4.87
C GLY A 64 0.14 2.68 -3.76
N PHE A 65 1.07 2.94 -2.84
CA PHE A 65 0.90 3.88 -1.74
C PHE A 65 0.64 5.33 -2.23
N ALA A 66 1.19 5.69 -3.39
CA ALA A 66 0.91 6.97 -4.04
C ALA A 66 -0.60 7.17 -4.29
N ALA A 67 -1.33 6.13 -4.73
CA ALA A 67 -2.77 6.21 -4.93
C ALA A 67 -3.53 6.45 -3.62
N TYR A 68 -3.08 5.83 -2.54
CA TYR A 68 -3.68 6.01 -1.22
C TYR A 68 -3.51 7.44 -0.70
N LEU A 69 -2.32 8.02 -0.85
CA LEU A 69 -2.06 9.42 -0.47
C LEU A 69 -2.92 10.39 -1.28
N VAL A 70 -2.96 10.22 -2.60
CA VAL A 70 -3.76 11.08 -3.49
C VAL A 70 -5.26 10.92 -3.21
N PHE A 71 -5.72 9.71 -2.90
CA PHE A 71 -7.10 9.47 -2.48
C PHE A 71 -7.43 10.21 -1.17
N MET A 72 -6.57 10.16 -0.16
CA MET A 72 -6.78 10.91 1.09
C MET A 72 -6.83 12.43 0.84
N MET A 73 -5.99 12.94 -0.08
CA MET A 73 -6.06 14.36 -0.48
C MET A 73 -7.40 14.68 -1.13
N MET A 74 -7.88 13.86 -2.06
CA MET A 74 -9.19 14.02 -2.70
C MET A 74 -10.32 14.08 -1.67
N VAL A 75 -10.31 13.19 -0.68
CA VAL A 75 -11.32 13.17 0.39
C VAL A 75 -11.24 14.43 1.26
N ALA A 76 -10.04 14.88 1.58
CA ALA A 76 -9.83 16.07 2.40
C ALA A 76 -10.25 17.36 1.68
N GLU A 77 -10.12 17.42 0.36
CA GLU A 77 -10.49 18.57 -0.48
C GLU A 77 -11.96 18.57 -0.90
N ALA A 78 -12.70 17.45 -0.65
CA ALA A 78 -14.08 17.32 -1.06
C ALA A 78 -14.96 18.44 -0.50
N ARG A 79 -15.87 18.99 -1.35
CA ARG A 79 -16.89 19.99 -0.99
C ARG A 79 -16.32 21.32 -0.48
N ASP A 80 -15.23 21.82 -1.05
CA ASP A 80 -14.61 23.09 -0.66
C ASP A 80 -14.36 23.20 0.86
N ASN A 81 -13.88 22.13 1.46
CA ASN A 81 -13.64 22.01 2.88
C ASN A 81 -12.63 23.08 3.36
N PRO A 82 -13.02 24.07 4.20
CA PRO A 82 -12.11 25.11 4.69
C PRO A 82 -11.02 24.55 5.61
N HIS A 83 -11.21 23.34 6.14
CA HIS A 83 -10.29 22.66 7.04
C HIS A 83 -9.57 21.48 6.38
N LYS A 84 -9.36 21.53 5.06
CA LYS A 84 -8.75 20.43 4.28
C LYS A 84 -7.41 19.94 4.85
N THR A 85 -6.56 20.85 5.31
CA THR A 85 -5.26 20.48 5.90
C THR A 85 -5.41 19.69 7.20
N ALA A 86 -6.31 20.13 8.08
CA ALA A 86 -6.59 19.41 9.32
C ALA A 86 -7.24 18.05 9.04
N HIS A 87 -8.15 17.97 8.07
CA HIS A 87 -8.78 16.73 7.65
C HIS A 87 -7.75 15.73 7.09
N TYR A 88 -6.85 16.21 6.22
CA TYR A 88 -5.76 15.38 5.71
C TYR A 88 -4.82 14.89 6.83
N ALA A 89 -4.47 15.78 7.78
CA ALA A 89 -3.66 15.40 8.94
C ALA A 89 -4.33 14.33 9.81
N LEU A 90 -5.64 14.41 10.01
CA LEU A 90 -6.41 13.36 10.70
C LEU A 90 -6.37 12.03 9.94
N CYS A 91 -6.58 12.05 8.62
CA CYS A 91 -6.50 10.85 7.79
C CYS A 91 -5.13 10.18 7.89
N THR A 92 -4.05 10.96 7.81
CA THR A 92 -2.68 10.44 7.94
C THR A 92 -2.36 9.97 9.36
N GLY A 93 -2.90 10.62 10.39
CA GLY A 93 -2.79 10.19 11.78
C GLY A 93 -3.48 8.84 12.02
N PHE A 94 -4.70 8.64 11.51
CA PHE A 94 -5.38 7.35 11.57
C PHE A 94 -4.65 6.27 10.79
N MET A 95 -4.09 6.60 9.62
CA MET A 95 -3.25 5.68 8.87
C MET A 95 -2.06 5.20 9.71
N ALA A 96 -1.36 6.11 10.38
CA ALA A 96 -0.23 5.77 11.24
C ALA A 96 -0.65 4.86 12.40
N LEU A 97 -1.79 5.14 13.06
CA LEU A 97 -2.34 4.30 14.13
C LEU A 97 -2.64 2.88 13.66
N VAL A 98 -3.28 2.74 12.49
CA VAL A 98 -3.60 1.43 11.91
C VAL A 98 -2.34 0.67 11.50
N MET A 99 -1.28 1.35 11.09
CA MET A 99 0.02 0.70 10.82
C MET A 99 0.73 0.26 12.10
N MET A 100 0.67 1.06 13.16
CA MET A 100 1.34 0.75 14.44
C MET A 100 0.70 -0.45 15.15
N GLY A 101 -0.63 -0.54 15.22
CA GLY A 101 -1.32 -1.60 15.94
C GLY A 101 -0.94 -3.01 15.45
N PRO A 102 -1.20 -3.36 14.18
CA PRO A 102 -0.76 -4.62 13.61
C PRO A 102 0.76 -4.82 13.64
N GLY A 103 1.54 -3.74 13.46
CA GLY A 103 3.00 -3.78 13.54
C GLY A 103 3.50 -4.24 14.89
N MET A 104 2.91 -3.78 15.98
CA MET A 104 3.25 -4.23 17.34
C MET A 104 2.90 -5.71 17.58
N ALA A 105 1.78 -6.19 17.02
CA ALA A 105 1.37 -7.58 17.14
C ALA A 105 2.12 -8.53 16.19
N ALA A 106 2.69 -8.01 15.11
CA ALA A 106 3.31 -8.79 14.03
C ALA A 106 4.44 -9.71 14.54
N GLY A 107 5.30 -9.21 15.41
CA GLY A 107 6.40 -10.01 15.98
C GLY A 107 5.88 -11.18 16.82
N TRP A 108 4.87 -10.95 17.64
CA TRP A 108 4.24 -12.02 18.44
C TRP A 108 3.56 -13.06 17.55
N ILE A 109 2.78 -12.61 16.55
CA ILE A 109 2.10 -13.52 15.61
C ILE A 109 3.15 -14.34 14.84
N GLN A 110 4.23 -13.71 14.40
CA GLN A 110 5.32 -14.38 13.68
C GLN A 110 6.00 -15.46 14.54
N THR A 111 6.22 -15.22 15.84
CA THR A 111 6.80 -16.22 16.74
C THR A 111 5.90 -17.43 16.94
N GLN A 112 4.56 -17.27 16.88
CA GLN A 112 3.60 -18.37 17.00
C GLN A 112 3.46 -19.17 15.70
N LEU A 113 3.43 -18.47 14.55
CA LEU A 113 3.14 -19.09 13.26
C LEU A 113 4.39 -19.53 12.47
N GLY A 114 5.55 -18.99 12.80
CA GLY A 114 6.74 -19.08 11.95
C GLY A 114 6.61 -18.25 10.67
N TYR A 115 7.74 -17.97 10.01
CA TYR A 115 7.77 -17.07 8.83
C TYR A 115 6.85 -17.49 7.67
N PRO A 116 6.81 -18.79 7.24
CA PRO A 116 5.99 -19.17 6.10
C PRO A 116 4.48 -18.93 6.32
N HIS A 117 3.95 -19.32 7.47
CA HIS A 117 2.54 -19.13 7.78
C HIS A 117 2.20 -17.69 8.13
N PHE A 118 3.15 -16.95 8.74
CA PHE A 118 3.00 -15.53 9.00
C PHE A 118 2.80 -14.74 7.70
N PHE A 119 3.61 -14.96 6.67
CA PHE A 119 3.44 -14.25 5.41
C PHE A 119 2.19 -14.68 4.64
N LEU A 120 1.75 -15.93 4.75
CA LEU A 120 0.44 -16.34 4.28
C LEU A 120 -0.70 -15.58 4.97
N TRP A 121 -0.62 -15.47 6.30
CA TRP A 121 -1.57 -14.69 7.07
C TRP A 121 -1.58 -13.22 6.63
N VAL A 122 -0.43 -12.61 6.40
CA VAL A 122 -0.33 -11.23 5.86
C VAL A 122 -1.08 -11.12 4.53
N CYS A 123 -0.90 -12.07 3.59
CA CYS A 123 -1.62 -12.06 2.33
C CYS A 123 -3.14 -12.15 2.52
N VAL A 124 -3.61 -13.00 3.44
CA VAL A 124 -5.04 -13.08 3.77
C VAL A 124 -5.54 -11.77 4.39
N ALA A 125 -4.75 -11.14 5.25
CA ALA A 125 -5.07 -9.87 5.89
C ALA A 125 -5.16 -8.69 4.89
N THR A 126 -4.65 -8.83 3.66
CA THR A 126 -4.85 -7.81 2.61
C THR A 126 -6.20 -7.88 1.90
N VAL A 127 -6.94 -9.00 2.02
CA VAL A 127 -8.25 -9.17 1.36
C VAL A 127 -9.26 -8.08 1.73
N PRO A 128 -9.42 -7.68 3.01
CA PRO A 128 -10.29 -6.57 3.38
C PRO A 128 -9.96 -5.26 2.69
N SER A 129 -8.67 -5.00 2.35
CA SER A 129 -8.28 -3.77 1.65
C SER A 129 -8.79 -3.74 0.21
N PHE A 130 -8.82 -4.87 -0.49
CA PHE A 130 -9.44 -4.98 -1.82
C PHE A 130 -10.96 -4.76 -1.74
N TRP A 131 -11.61 -5.31 -0.73
CA TRP A 131 -13.04 -5.09 -0.51
C TRP A 131 -13.35 -3.62 -0.19
N ALA A 132 -12.55 -2.97 0.64
CA ALA A 132 -12.66 -1.55 0.91
C ALA A 132 -12.42 -0.72 -0.36
N ALA A 133 -11.37 -1.03 -1.14
CA ALA A 133 -11.05 -0.37 -2.39
C ALA A 133 -12.21 -0.45 -3.41
N ALA A 134 -12.95 -1.57 -3.44
CA ALA A 134 -14.13 -1.73 -4.30
C ALA A 134 -15.30 -0.82 -3.91
N ARG A 135 -15.36 -0.33 -2.67
CA ARG A 135 -16.42 0.55 -2.16
C ARG A 135 -16.10 2.05 -2.29
N VAL A 136 -14.87 2.37 -2.61
CA VAL A 136 -14.39 3.75 -2.71
C VAL A 136 -14.95 4.45 -3.95
N LYS A 137 -15.47 5.65 -3.75
CA LYS A 137 -15.94 6.54 -4.84
C LYS A 137 -14.82 7.53 -5.17
N ILE A 138 -14.32 7.47 -6.39
CA ILE A 138 -13.24 8.33 -6.88
C ILE A 138 -13.80 9.27 -7.94
N ASP A 139 -13.52 10.57 -7.80
CA ASP A 139 -13.83 11.56 -8.82
C ASP A 139 -13.05 11.24 -10.11
N PRO A 140 -13.74 11.15 -11.26
CA PRO A 140 -13.09 10.82 -12.53
C PRO A 140 -12.03 11.80 -13.00
N THR A 141 -12.13 13.05 -12.56
CA THR A 141 -11.25 14.16 -13.00
C THR A 141 -10.09 14.39 -12.04
N TYR A 142 -10.12 13.81 -10.84
CA TYR A 142 -9.11 14.06 -9.82
C TYR A 142 -7.76 13.43 -10.18
N GLY A 143 -6.69 14.24 -10.00
CA GLY A 143 -5.31 13.84 -10.26
C GLY A 143 -4.85 13.98 -11.70
N LEU A 144 -5.70 14.40 -12.64
CA LEU A 144 -5.28 14.74 -14.00
C LEU A 144 -4.56 16.09 -14.04
N ARG A 145 -3.43 16.14 -14.75
CA ARG A 145 -2.72 17.37 -15.11
C ARG A 145 -2.63 17.51 -16.62
#